data_56c0e2f6f89abd0d88f5c1017632d598
#
_entry.id   56c0e2f6f89abd0d88f5c1017632d598
#
_cell.length_a   1.000
_cell.length_b   1.000
_cell.length_c   1.000
_cell.angle_alpha   90.00
_cell.angle_beta   90.00
_cell.angle_gamma   90.00
#
_symmetry.space_group_name_H-M   'P 1'
#
loop_
_entity.id
_entity.type
_entity.pdbx_description
1 polymer ?
#
loop_
_entity_poly.entity_id
_entity_poly.type
_entity_poly.pdbx_seq_one_letter_code
_entity_poly.pdbx_strand_id
1 'polypeptide(L)'
;MSALHMEKITEHSKDFHRTENLYVRAFPANERTPICGLMRHDGHDFVGFYDKDENFCGFASLLTYGDITHILYFAIDEQYREHGYGSEALKLMHTLYPKNRFIADLELDIPTAENEPQRHLRRAFYLRNGYTPSEVRYIWQGEQYEILVSSGTITNTEFENFWDHFPNDEAVSYTHLTLPTTSRV
;
A
#
# COMPACT_ATOMS: atom_id res chain seq x y z
N MET A 1 0.03 -23.81 9.46
CA MET A 1 -0.80 -23.58 8.27
C MET A 1 -1.21 -22.12 8.27
N SER A 2 -1.20 -21.46 7.11
CA SER A 2 -1.69 -20.07 6.98
C SER A 2 -3.18 -20.05 7.36
N ALA A 3 -3.61 -19.08 8.15
CA ALA A 3 -5.03 -18.89 8.47
C ALA A 3 -5.75 -18.14 7.33
N LEU A 4 -4.97 -17.51 6.42
CA LEU A 4 -5.47 -16.83 5.24
C LEU A 4 -5.00 -17.50 3.95
N HIS A 5 -5.80 -17.32 2.90
CA HIS A 5 -5.39 -17.46 1.51
C HIS A 5 -5.70 -16.17 0.74
N MET A 6 -5.16 -16.07 -0.46
CA MET A 6 -5.23 -14.87 -1.29
C MET A 6 -5.77 -15.22 -2.67
N GLU A 7 -6.70 -14.43 -3.18
CA GLU A 7 -7.26 -14.55 -4.52
C GLU A 7 -7.17 -13.22 -5.29
N LYS A 8 -7.02 -13.29 -6.61
CA LYS A 8 -7.07 -12.08 -7.45
C LYS A 8 -8.49 -11.53 -7.49
N ILE A 9 -8.63 -10.21 -7.30
CA ILE A 9 -9.88 -9.48 -7.43
C ILE A 9 -9.92 -8.78 -8.79
N THR A 10 -11.01 -8.97 -9.50
CA THR A 10 -11.34 -8.28 -10.75
C THR A 10 -12.75 -7.70 -10.66
N GLU A 11 -13.15 -6.87 -11.62
CA GLU A 11 -14.52 -6.31 -11.70
C GLU A 11 -15.62 -7.40 -11.72
N HIS A 12 -15.27 -8.65 -12.09
CA HIS A 12 -16.20 -9.78 -12.16
C HIS A 12 -16.11 -10.72 -10.94
N SER A 13 -15.24 -10.41 -9.97
CA SER A 13 -15.09 -11.25 -8.78
C SER A 13 -16.31 -11.12 -7.85
N LYS A 14 -16.68 -12.21 -7.19
CA LYS A 14 -17.82 -12.27 -6.24
C LYS A 14 -17.74 -11.19 -5.15
N ASP A 15 -16.52 -10.85 -4.72
CA ASP A 15 -16.26 -9.93 -3.63
C ASP A 15 -15.78 -8.53 -4.11
N PHE A 16 -15.96 -8.20 -5.40
CA PHE A 16 -15.63 -6.88 -5.93
C PHE A 16 -16.31 -5.75 -5.14
N HIS A 17 -17.63 -5.84 -4.93
CA HIS A 17 -18.36 -4.83 -4.16
C HIS A 17 -17.97 -4.75 -2.68
N ARG A 18 -17.56 -5.87 -2.08
CA ARG A 18 -17.01 -5.86 -0.71
C ARG A 18 -15.67 -5.14 -0.67
N THR A 19 -14.83 -5.35 -1.68
CA THR A 19 -13.56 -4.65 -1.85
C THR A 19 -13.79 -3.14 -2.01
N GLU A 20 -14.71 -2.72 -2.89
CA GLU A 20 -15.07 -1.30 -3.04
C GLU A 20 -15.56 -0.68 -1.72
N ASN A 21 -16.46 -1.36 -1.02
CA ASN A 21 -17.01 -0.87 0.24
C ASN A 21 -15.93 -0.73 1.32
N LEU A 22 -15.01 -1.70 1.43
CA LEU A 22 -13.88 -1.62 2.35
C LEU A 22 -12.93 -0.49 1.95
N TYR A 23 -12.63 -0.36 0.66
CA TYR A 23 -11.79 0.71 0.12
C TYR A 23 -12.33 2.10 0.49
N VAL A 24 -13.63 2.33 0.27
CA VAL A 24 -14.28 3.60 0.60
C VAL A 24 -14.27 3.91 2.09
N ARG A 25 -14.41 2.89 2.95
CA ARG A 25 -14.37 3.05 4.40
C ARG A 25 -12.97 3.26 4.96
N ALA A 26 -11.98 2.58 4.36
CA ALA A 26 -10.61 2.54 4.88
C ALA A 26 -9.77 3.77 4.47
N PHE A 27 -10.11 4.42 3.35
CA PHE A 27 -9.31 5.52 2.79
C PHE A 27 -10.16 6.77 2.57
N PRO A 28 -9.66 7.97 2.91
CA PRO A 28 -10.39 9.22 2.70
C PRO A 28 -10.54 9.55 1.21
N ALA A 29 -11.56 10.33 0.86
CA ALA A 29 -11.95 10.58 -0.53
C ALA A 29 -10.84 11.24 -1.38
N ASN A 30 -10.03 12.10 -0.78
CA ASN A 30 -8.91 12.78 -1.42
C ASN A 30 -7.71 11.85 -1.71
N GLU A 31 -7.63 10.69 -1.06
CA GLU A 31 -6.57 9.69 -1.30
C GLU A 31 -7.01 8.58 -2.27
N ARG A 32 -8.29 8.53 -2.63
CA ARG A 32 -8.83 7.44 -3.44
C ARG A 32 -8.76 7.74 -4.93
N THR A 33 -8.24 6.77 -5.67
CA THR A 33 -8.32 6.69 -7.13
C THR A 33 -9.47 5.74 -7.54
N PRO A 34 -10.18 5.96 -8.66
CA PRO A 34 -11.21 5.03 -9.11
C PRO A 34 -10.67 3.59 -9.24
N ILE A 35 -11.24 2.65 -8.46
CA ILE A 35 -10.73 1.28 -8.35
C ILE A 35 -10.73 0.54 -9.70
N CYS A 36 -11.75 0.76 -10.55
CA CYS A 36 -11.82 0.16 -11.88
C CYS A 36 -10.70 0.68 -12.79
N GLY A 37 -10.28 1.93 -12.64
CA GLY A 37 -9.11 2.49 -13.33
C GLY A 37 -7.83 1.77 -12.92
N LEU A 38 -7.61 1.65 -11.63
CA LEU A 38 -6.46 0.94 -11.08
C LEU A 38 -6.37 -0.52 -11.56
N MET A 39 -7.49 -1.24 -11.60
CA MET A 39 -7.53 -2.65 -12.01
C MET A 39 -7.17 -2.91 -13.49
N ARG A 40 -7.21 -1.88 -14.33
CA ARG A 40 -6.91 -1.99 -15.78
C ARG A 40 -5.46 -1.69 -16.14
N HIS A 41 -4.68 -1.22 -15.18
CA HIS A 41 -3.29 -0.89 -15.40
C HIS A 41 -2.40 -2.14 -15.44
N ASP A 42 -1.49 -2.19 -16.41
CA ASP A 42 -0.42 -3.17 -16.44
C ASP A 42 0.47 -3.01 -15.18
N GLY A 43 0.85 -4.13 -14.59
CA GLY A 43 1.63 -4.14 -13.34
C GLY A 43 0.80 -3.91 -12.09
N HIS A 44 -0.53 -3.75 -12.20
CA HIS A 44 -1.42 -3.58 -11.07
C HIS A 44 -2.11 -4.89 -10.71
N ASP A 45 -1.98 -5.31 -9.46
CA ASP A 45 -2.69 -6.46 -8.90
C ASP A 45 -3.59 -6.02 -7.76
N PHE A 46 -4.86 -6.41 -7.84
CA PHE A 46 -5.79 -6.40 -6.72
C PHE A 46 -5.96 -7.80 -6.18
N VAL A 47 -5.80 -7.95 -4.87
CA VAL A 47 -5.93 -9.25 -4.20
C VAL A 47 -6.84 -9.14 -2.99
N GLY A 48 -7.70 -10.14 -2.80
CA GLY A 48 -8.52 -10.33 -1.62
C GLY A 48 -7.92 -11.37 -0.70
N PHE A 49 -8.08 -11.18 0.60
CA PHE A 49 -7.65 -12.12 1.63
C PHE A 49 -8.87 -12.80 2.24
N TYR A 50 -8.81 -14.11 2.38
CA TYR A 50 -9.90 -14.95 2.86
C TYR A 50 -9.41 -15.84 3.99
N ASP A 51 -10.27 -16.03 4.99
CA ASP A 51 -10.00 -16.97 6.07
C ASP A 51 -10.31 -18.42 5.64
N LYS A 52 -10.11 -19.37 6.55
CA LYS A 52 -10.40 -20.80 6.32
C LYS A 52 -11.87 -21.11 6.03
N ASP A 53 -12.77 -20.23 6.38
CA ASP A 53 -14.22 -20.36 6.20
C ASP A 53 -14.70 -19.54 4.98
N GLU A 54 -13.78 -19.15 4.08
CA GLU A 54 -14.03 -18.37 2.86
C GLU A 54 -14.62 -16.96 3.11
N ASN A 55 -14.43 -16.41 4.31
CA ASN A 55 -14.86 -15.05 4.59
C ASN A 55 -13.84 -14.06 4.03
N PHE A 56 -14.31 -13.04 3.31
CA PHE A 56 -13.48 -11.93 2.86
C PHE A 56 -13.03 -11.08 4.04
N CYS A 57 -11.72 -11.07 4.31
CA CYS A 57 -11.11 -10.41 5.46
C CYS A 57 -10.44 -9.07 5.14
N GLY A 58 -10.15 -8.81 3.87
CA GLY A 58 -9.44 -7.61 3.46
C GLY A 58 -8.96 -7.66 2.03
N PHE A 59 -8.25 -6.63 1.61
CA PHE A 59 -7.68 -6.53 0.27
C PHE A 59 -6.35 -5.78 0.26
N ALA A 60 -5.61 -5.95 -0.84
CA ALA A 60 -4.48 -5.09 -1.19
C ALA A 60 -4.50 -4.74 -2.67
N SER A 61 -3.95 -3.57 -2.96
CA SER A 61 -3.67 -3.06 -4.30
C SER A 61 -2.17 -2.87 -4.43
N LEU A 62 -1.56 -3.60 -5.36
CA LEU A 62 -0.13 -3.64 -5.59
C LEU A 62 0.20 -3.08 -6.97
N LEU A 63 1.23 -2.26 -7.07
CA LEU A 63 1.76 -1.77 -8.33
C LEU A 63 3.21 -2.24 -8.46
N THR A 64 3.54 -2.94 -9.55
CA THR A 64 4.85 -3.57 -9.73
C THR A 64 5.54 -3.06 -10.98
N TYR A 65 6.80 -2.65 -10.82
CA TYR A 65 7.72 -2.36 -11.92
C TYR A 65 9.14 -2.77 -11.55
N GLY A 66 9.78 -3.54 -12.43
CA GLY A 66 11.12 -4.07 -12.19
C GLY A 66 11.16 -4.95 -10.93
N ASP A 67 12.05 -4.62 -10.01
CA ASP A 67 12.22 -5.31 -8.74
C ASP A 67 11.53 -4.61 -7.56
N ILE A 68 10.65 -3.64 -7.83
CA ILE A 68 9.89 -2.89 -6.82
C ILE A 68 8.41 -3.25 -6.94
N THR A 69 7.78 -3.54 -5.81
CA THR A 69 6.33 -3.68 -5.67
C THR A 69 5.83 -2.70 -4.62
N HIS A 70 5.01 -1.76 -5.03
CA HIS A 70 4.41 -0.75 -4.15
C HIS A 70 3.05 -1.21 -3.64
N ILE A 71 2.89 -1.23 -2.32
CA ILE A 71 1.59 -1.45 -1.67
C ILE A 71 0.85 -0.12 -1.67
N LEU A 72 -0.01 0.11 -2.68
CA LEU A 72 -0.76 1.36 -2.81
C LEU A 72 -1.88 1.47 -1.79
N TYR A 73 -2.64 0.39 -1.64
CA TYR A 73 -3.73 0.30 -0.68
C TYR A 73 -3.69 -1.05 0.00
N PHE A 74 -3.87 -1.06 1.31
CA PHE A 74 -3.95 -2.29 2.08
C PHE A 74 -4.87 -2.10 3.27
N ALA A 75 -5.90 -2.92 3.37
CA ALA A 75 -6.85 -2.86 4.48
C ALA A 75 -7.33 -4.25 4.90
N ILE A 76 -7.37 -4.49 6.21
CA ILE A 76 -8.10 -5.58 6.84
C ILE A 76 -9.39 -5.01 7.41
N ASP A 77 -10.51 -5.65 7.11
CA ASP A 77 -11.82 -5.25 7.62
C ASP A 77 -11.82 -5.26 9.16
N GLU A 78 -12.48 -4.30 9.77
CA GLU A 78 -12.43 -4.04 11.22
C GLU A 78 -12.77 -5.27 12.05
N GLN A 79 -13.77 -6.05 11.62
CA GLN A 79 -14.19 -7.26 12.32
C GLN A 79 -13.14 -8.38 12.33
N TYR A 80 -12.12 -8.30 11.48
CA TYR A 80 -11.02 -9.26 11.36
C TYR A 80 -9.68 -8.73 11.84
N ARG A 81 -9.65 -7.52 12.41
CA ARG A 81 -8.42 -6.96 13.00
C ARG A 81 -8.05 -7.69 14.29
N GLU A 82 -6.82 -7.51 14.74
CA GLU A 82 -6.28 -8.09 15.99
C GLU A 82 -6.14 -9.63 15.99
N HIS A 83 -6.41 -10.29 14.86
CA HIS A 83 -6.23 -11.74 14.68
C HIS A 83 -4.89 -12.10 14.00
N GLY A 84 -4.00 -11.13 13.80
CA GLY A 84 -2.73 -11.35 13.09
C GLY A 84 -2.85 -11.37 11.55
N TYR A 85 -4.04 -11.22 11.00
CA TYR A 85 -4.32 -11.32 9.56
C TYR A 85 -3.56 -10.28 8.72
N GLY A 86 -3.33 -9.08 9.24
CA GLY A 86 -2.51 -8.08 8.54
C GLY A 86 -1.07 -8.58 8.28
N SER A 87 -0.44 -9.15 9.29
CA SER A 87 0.93 -9.70 9.15
C SER A 87 0.97 -10.91 8.23
N GLU A 88 -0.07 -11.74 8.25
CA GLU A 88 -0.18 -12.89 7.36
C GLU A 88 -0.43 -12.47 5.91
N ALA A 89 -1.30 -11.48 5.68
CA ALA A 89 -1.55 -10.89 4.38
C ALA A 89 -0.27 -10.31 3.75
N LEU A 90 0.56 -9.59 4.53
CA LEU A 90 1.88 -9.12 4.06
C LEU A 90 2.75 -10.28 3.57
N LYS A 91 2.82 -11.38 4.33
CA LYS A 91 3.60 -12.56 3.92
C LYS A 91 3.06 -13.18 2.63
N LEU A 92 1.74 -13.27 2.48
CA LEU A 92 1.11 -13.76 1.25
C LEU A 92 1.43 -12.88 0.05
N MET A 93 1.34 -11.54 0.19
CA MET A 93 1.71 -10.62 -0.89
C MET A 93 3.14 -10.85 -1.38
N HIS A 94 4.09 -11.06 -0.46
CA HIS A 94 5.48 -11.36 -0.83
C HIS A 94 5.63 -12.66 -1.64
N THR A 95 4.68 -13.57 -1.60
CA THR A 95 4.73 -14.80 -2.44
C THR A 95 4.46 -14.53 -3.91
N LEU A 96 3.78 -13.44 -4.25
CA LEU A 96 3.53 -13.03 -5.66
C LEU A 96 4.83 -12.60 -6.34
N TYR A 97 5.66 -11.86 -5.63
CA TYR A 97 6.90 -11.27 -6.14
C TYR A 97 8.05 -11.52 -5.16
N PRO A 98 8.51 -12.79 -5.01
CA PRO A 98 9.43 -13.18 -3.94
C PRO A 98 10.83 -12.57 -4.03
N LYS A 99 11.17 -11.97 -5.17
CA LYS A 99 12.46 -11.29 -5.39
C LYS A 99 12.37 -9.78 -5.28
N ASN A 100 11.15 -9.22 -5.19
CA ASN A 100 10.96 -7.79 -5.19
C ASN A 100 11.12 -7.19 -3.78
N ARG A 101 11.60 -5.97 -3.77
CA ARG A 101 11.51 -5.08 -2.62
C ARG A 101 10.09 -4.52 -2.57
N PHE A 102 9.37 -4.84 -1.51
CA PHE A 102 8.06 -4.23 -1.28
C PHE A 102 8.24 -2.90 -0.58
N ILE A 103 7.56 -1.88 -1.07
CA ILE A 103 7.55 -0.55 -0.46
C ILE A 103 6.13 -0.18 -0.04
N ALA A 104 6.04 0.58 1.04
CA ALA A 104 4.79 1.17 1.53
C ALA A 104 5.05 2.62 1.90
N ASP A 105 4.17 3.51 1.47
CA ASP A 105 4.18 4.91 1.85
C ASP A 105 3.28 5.13 3.06
N LEU A 106 3.80 5.86 4.02
CA LEU A 106 3.10 6.20 5.25
C LEU A 106 3.18 7.70 5.47
N GLU A 107 2.06 8.30 5.86
CA GLU A 107 2.07 9.64 6.41
C GLU A 107 3.07 9.72 7.56
N LEU A 108 3.88 10.79 7.60
CA LEU A 108 4.81 10.97 8.70
C LEU A 108 4.08 11.02 10.04
N ASP A 109 4.63 10.28 11.01
CA ASP A 109 4.17 10.29 12.39
C ASP A 109 4.62 11.60 13.06
N ILE A 110 3.74 12.62 13.01
CA ILE A 110 3.98 13.93 13.60
C ILE A 110 3.01 14.17 14.77
N PRO A 111 3.49 14.66 15.92
CA PRO A 111 2.69 14.80 17.14
C PRO A 111 1.47 15.74 17.04
N THR A 112 1.41 16.57 15.99
CA THR A 112 0.33 17.55 15.78
C THR A 112 -0.76 17.06 14.83
N ALA A 113 -0.63 15.86 14.26
CA ALA A 113 -1.62 15.31 13.35
C ALA A 113 -2.87 14.87 14.11
N GLU A 114 -4.07 15.17 13.57
CA GLU A 114 -5.33 14.73 14.17
C GLU A 114 -5.44 13.19 14.27
N ASN A 115 -4.82 12.48 13.33
CA ASN A 115 -4.79 11.01 13.25
C ASN A 115 -3.44 10.43 13.71
N GLU A 116 -2.69 11.14 14.55
CA GLU A 116 -1.37 10.70 15.04
C GLU A 116 -1.39 9.26 15.61
N PRO A 117 -2.35 8.84 16.45
CA PRO A 117 -2.38 7.48 16.97
C PRO A 117 -2.47 6.42 15.86
N GLN A 118 -3.22 6.68 14.79
CA GLN A 118 -3.36 5.77 13.65
C GLN A 118 -2.07 5.73 12.82
N ARG A 119 -1.42 6.88 12.60
CA ARG A 119 -0.11 6.96 11.92
C ARG A 119 0.94 6.15 12.67
N HIS A 120 1.02 6.34 13.97
CA HIS A 120 1.92 5.60 14.86
C HIS A 120 1.69 4.08 14.80
N LEU A 121 0.44 3.64 14.93
CA LEU A 121 0.08 2.22 14.87
C LEU A 121 0.39 1.60 13.50
N ARG A 122 0.14 2.32 12.40
CA ARG A 122 0.45 1.86 11.04
C ARG A 122 1.96 1.72 10.85
N ARG A 123 2.73 2.71 11.28
CA ARG A 123 4.20 2.65 11.23
C ARG A 123 4.74 1.47 12.06
N ALA A 124 4.30 1.31 13.29
CA ALA A 124 4.69 0.20 14.16
C ALA A 124 4.31 -1.17 13.56
N PHE A 125 3.18 -1.25 12.84
CA PHE A 125 2.78 -2.46 12.13
C PHE A 125 3.81 -2.86 11.05
N TYR A 126 4.23 -1.95 10.19
CA TYR A 126 5.23 -2.27 9.16
C TYR A 126 6.60 -2.61 9.77
N LEU A 127 7.05 -1.84 10.76
CA LEU A 127 8.34 -2.09 11.44
C LEU A 127 8.39 -3.49 12.06
N ARG A 128 7.35 -3.92 12.80
CA ARG A 128 7.31 -5.28 13.39
C ARG A 128 7.20 -6.40 12.37
N ASN A 129 6.79 -6.08 11.14
CA ASN A 129 6.76 -7.03 10.00
C ASN A 129 8.04 -6.97 9.15
N GLY A 130 9.12 -6.35 9.65
CA GLY A 130 10.44 -6.37 9.04
C GLY A 130 10.70 -5.28 8.01
N TYR A 131 9.78 -4.34 7.82
CA TYR A 131 10.03 -3.17 6.99
C TYR A 131 10.93 -2.18 7.73
N THR A 132 11.77 -1.48 6.98
CA THR A 132 12.68 -0.46 7.51
C THR A 132 12.48 0.87 6.79
N PRO A 133 12.64 2.03 7.47
CA PRO A 133 12.59 3.32 6.81
C PRO A 133 13.68 3.44 5.74
N SER A 134 13.32 4.03 4.59
CA SER A 134 14.28 4.44 3.57
C SER A 134 14.65 5.92 3.73
N GLU A 135 15.52 6.42 2.85
CA GLU A 135 15.81 7.85 2.76
C GLU A 135 14.72 8.64 1.99
N VAL A 136 13.81 7.93 1.30
CA VAL A 136 12.79 8.55 0.44
C VAL A 136 11.70 9.17 1.28
N ARG A 137 11.50 10.47 1.07
CA ARG A 137 10.38 11.24 1.61
C ARG A 137 9.83 12.13 0.53
N TYR A 138 8.53 12.36 0.56
CA TYR A 138 7.87 13.23 -0.41
C TYR A 138 6.67 13.95 0.20
N ILE A 139 6.17 14.95 -0.51
CA ILE A 139 4.96 15.69 -0.15
C ILE A 139 3.91 15.39 -1.21
N TRP A 140 2.74 14.97 -0.77
CA TRP A 140 1.58 14.77 -1.63
C TRP A 140 0.34 15.39 -0.99
N GLN A 141 -0.36 16.22 -1.75
CA GLN A 141 -1.53 16.98 -1.28
C GLN A 141 -1.32 17.75 0.05
N GLY A 142 -0.10 18.25 0.28
CA GLY A 142 0.25 18.98 1.49
C GLY A 142 0.66 18.13 2.68
N GLU A 143 0.51 16.81 2.60
CA GLU A 143 0.97 15.87 3.63
C GLU A 143 2.35 15.32 3.30
N GLN A 144 3.13 15.03 4.35
CA GLN A 144 4.46 14.44 4.23
C GLN A 144 4.38 12.92 4.39
N TYR A 145 5.07 12.21 3.51
CA TYR A 145 5.16 10.75 3.51
C TYR A 145 6.60 10.27 3.63
N GLU A 146 6.79 9.15 4.30
CA GLU A 146 8.02 8.35 4.29
C GLU A 146 7.77 7.01 3.58
N ILE A 147 8.82 6.47 2.96
CA ILE A 147 8.79 5.14 2.35
C ILE A 147 9.47 4.14 3.27
N LEU A 148 8.75 3.07 3.62
CA LEU A 148 9.31 1.90 4.26
C LEU A 148 9.53 0.79 3.23
N VAL A 149 10.60 0.03 3.38
CA VAL A 149 11.00 -1.05 2.45
C VAL A 149 11.17 -2.38 3.19
N SER A 150 10.71 -3.46 2.56
CA SER A 150 10.73 -4.81 3.16
C SER A 150 12.11 -5.45 3.19
N SER A 151 13.00 -5.05 2.29
CA SER A 151 14.38 -5.56 2.19
C SER A 151 15.28 -4.58 1.46
N GLY A 152 16.56 -4.54 1.82
CA GLY A 152 17.52 -3.62 1.22
C GLY A 152 17.16 -2.16 1.48
N THR A 153 17.31 -1.33 0.46
CA THR A 153 16.96 0.10 0.49
C THR A 153 16.30 0.51 -0.82
N ILE A 154 15.75 1.71 -0.86
CA ILE A 154 15.29 2.39 -2.07
C ILE A 154 15.80 3.82 -2.04
N THR A 155 16.35 4.29 -3.16
CA THR A 155 16.83 5.66 -3.33
C THR A 155 15.76 6.55 -3.94
N ASN A 156 15.92 7.88 -3.80
CA ASN A 156 15.04 8.84 -4.44
C ASN A 156 14.96 8.62 -5.96
N THR A 157 16.09 8.37 -6.62
CA THR A 157 16.15 8.11 -8.07
C THR A 157 15.39 6.85 -8.48
N GLU A 158 15.50 5.75 -7.70
CA GLU A 158 14.73 4.53 -7.98
C GLU A 158 13.22 4.77 -7.80
N PHE A 159 12.84 5.53 -6.79
CA PHE A 159 11.45 5.88 -6.54
C PHE A 159 10.87 6.80 -7.63
N GLU A 160 11.63 7.79 -8.08
CA GLU A 160 11.25 8.65 -9.21
C GLU A 160 11.09 7.82 -10.50
N ASN A 161 12.08 6.99 -10.84
CA ASN A 161 12.02 6.11 -12.02
C ASN A 161 10.84 5.13 -11.98
N PHE A 162 10.48 4.64 -10.79
CA PHE A 162 9.30 3.80 -10.61
C PHE A 162 8.03 4.54 -11.02
N TRP A 163 7.84 5.78 -10.57
CA TRP A 163 6.66 6.57 -10.91
C TRP A 163 6.67 7.09 -12.34
N ASP A 164 7.85 7.41 -12.91
CA ASP A 164 8.00 7.83 -14.30
C ASP A 164 7.59 6.72 -15.29
N HIS A 165 7.66 5.47 -14.85
CA HIS A 165 7.17 4.33 -15.67
C HIS A 165 5.65 4.32 -15.80
N PHE A 166 4.93 4.88 -14.84
CA PHE A 166 3.46 4.98 -14.85
C PHE A 166 3.06 6.41 -15.20
N PRO A 167 3.09 6.81 -16.51
CA PRO A 167 2.76 8.16 -16.91
C PRO A 167 1.32 8.50 -16.51
N ASN A 168 1.06 9.78 -16.24
CA ASN A 168 -0.18 10.38 -15.79
C ASN A 168 -1.41 9.89 -16.55
N ASP A 169 -1.85 8.71 -16.27
CA ASP A 169 -3.17 8.26 -16.54
C ASP A 169 -4.09 8.79 -15.42
N GLU A 170 -5.29 9.22 -15.73
CA GLU A 170 -6.24 9.80 -14.76
C GLU A 170 -6.48 8.90 -13.54
N ALA A 171 -6.10 7.62 -13.65
CA ALA A 171 -6.18 6.62 -12.60
C ALA A 171 -5.07 6.71 -11.53
N VAL A 172 -3.90 7.29 -11.84
CA VAL A 172 -2.76 7.41 -10.92
C VAL A 172 -2.19 8.83 -11.03
N SER A 173 -2.96 9.80 -10.57
CA SER A 173 -2.51 11.21 -10.55
C SER A 173 -1.58 11.48 -9.36
N TYR A 174 -0.39 10.89 -9.39
CA TYR A 174 0.73 11.35 -8.56
C TYR A 174 1.46 12.50 -9.27
N THR A 175 0.71 13.54 -9.64
CA THR A 175 1.30 14.74 -10.21
C THR A 175 2.00 15.52 -9.10
N HIS A 176 3.33 15.63 -9.25
CA HIS A 176 4.25 16.42 -8.45
C HIS A 176 4.61 15.85 -7.06
N LEU A 177 5.40 14.76 -7.07
CA LEU A 177 6.25 14.42 -5.94
C LEU A 177 7.31 15.53 -5.79
N THR A 178 7.12 16.44 -4.85
CA THR A 178 8.21 17.36 -4.45
C THR A 178 8.98 16.67 -3.34
N LEU A 179 10.16 16.13 -3.68
CA LEU A 179 11.12 15.72 -2.67
C LEU A 179 11.51 16.95 -1.84
N PRO A 180 11.55 16.83 -0.49
CA PRO A 180 12.04 17.91 0.32
C PRO A 180 13.49 18.18 -0.08
N THR A 181 13.77 19.38 -0.59
CA THR A 181 15.14 19.85 -0.75
C THR A 181 15.77 19.83 0.63
N THR A 182 16.73 18.93 0.83
CA THR A 182 17.61 18.98 2.00
C THR A 182 18.34 20.29 1.98
N SER A 183 17.81 21.28 2.71
CA SER A 183 18.59 22.46 3.08
C SER A 183 19.71 21.96 3.98
N ARG A 184 20.90 21.81 3.41
CA ARG A 184 22.12 21.72 4.20
C ARG A 184 22.31 23.10 4.84
N VAL A 185 22.12 23.17 6.14
CA VAL A 185 22.73 24.20 6.98
C VAL A 185 23.98 23.59 7.60
#